data_04bf386c271b269fe3c91186eefe4ddd
#
_entry.id   04bf386c271b269fe3c91186eefe4ddd
#
_cell.length_a   1.000
_cell.length_b   1.000
_cell.length_c   1.000
_cell.angle_alpha   90.00
_cell.angle_beta   90.00
_cell.angle_gamma   90.00
#
_symmetry.space_group_name_H-M   'P 1'
#
loop_
_entity.id
_entity.type
_entity.pdbx_description
1 polymer ?
#
loop_
_entity_poly.entity_id
_entity_poly.type
_entity_poly.pdbx_seq_one_letter_code
_entity_poly.pdbx_strand_id
1 'polypeptide(L)'
;KGEFQLTDALENMKHKGLKFSTGKVDEWLDCGNKDATVYTNTRVLEHNKFKDMIDSSAKIINSEIIPPCFIGANSKIQNCVIGPYVSIGQETTIIDSEIKNTIIQSQSHLTNAKLSNSMLGNLVQFNGHNITQEISIGDYCEIK
;
A
#
# COMPACT_ATOMS: atom_id res chain seq x y z
N LYS A 1 -18.02 7.95 28.41
CA LYS A 1 -17.17 7.36 27.34
C LYS A 1 -17.51 8.14 26.09
N GLY A 2 -16.56 8.87 25.51
CA GLY A 2 -16.80 9.80 24.40
C GLY A 2 -16.60 9.22 23.00
N GLU A 3 -16.58 7.90 22.84
CA GLU A 3 -16.39 7.24 21.55
C GLU A 3 -17.68 6.55 21.08
N PHE A 4 -18.04 6.79 19.84
CA PHE A 4 -19.11 6.05 19.17
C PHE A 4 -18.60 4.67 18.79
N GLN A 5 -19.29 3.63 19.23
CA GLN A 5 -18.94 2.25 18.88
C GLN A 5 -19.92 1.68 17.85
N LEU A 6 -19.40 0.86 16.94
CA LEU A 6 -20.21 0.22 15.91
C LEU A 6 -21.31 -0.66 16.53
N THR A 7 -21.01 -1.33 17.64
CA THR A 7 -21.98 -2.15 18.40
C THR A 7 -23.18 -1.35 18.88
N ASP A 8 -22.97 -0.09 19.34
CA ASP A 8 -24.08 0.77 19.78
C ASP A 8 -24.97 1.18 18.59
N ALA A 9 -24.36 1.39 17.42
CA ALA A 9 -25.10 1.66 16.19
C ALA A 9 -25.95 0.46 15.75
N LEU A 10 -25.40 -0.74 15.81
CA LEU A 10 -26.12 -2.00 15.49
C LEU A 10 -27.28 -2.26 16.45
N GLU A 11 -27.08 -2.01 17.74
CA GLU A 11 -28.13 -2.13 18.75
C GLU A 11 -29.26 -1.13 18.51
N ASN A 12 -28.95 0.11 18.19
CA ASN A 12 -29.92 1.14 17.82
C ASN A 12 -30.72 0.72 16.56
N MET A 13 -30.07 0.18 15.55
CA MET A 13 -30.73 -0.33 14.36
C MET A 13 -31.68 -1.48 14.70
N LYS A 14 -31.29 -2.40 15.58
CA LYS A 14 -32.13 -3.48 16.07
C LYS A 14 -33.37 -2.95 16.80
N HIS A 15 -33.21 -1.95 17.68
CA HIS A 15 -34.33 -1.30 18.35
C HIS A 15 -35.31 -0.59 17.38
N LYS A 16 -34.84 -0.14 16.22
CA LYS A 16 -35.67 0.39 15.14
C LYS A 16 -36.35 -0.69 14.28
N GLY A 17 -36.23 -1.95 14.67
CA GLY A 17 -36.93 -3.08 14.03
C GLY A 17 -36.19 -3.67 12.82
N LEU A 18 -34.92 -3.25 12.57
CA LEU A 18 -34.11 -3.85 11.50
C LEU A 18 -33.70 -5.29 11.88
N LYS A 19 -33.76 -6.17 10.92
CA LYS A 19 -33.37 -7.58 11.08
C LYS A 19 -31.93 -7.76 10.58
N PHE A 20 -31.12 -8.46 11.35
CA PHE A 20 -29.76 -8.86 11.00
C PHE A 20 -29.72 -10.35 10.70
N SER A 21 -28.88 -10.72 9.73
CA SER A 21 -28.52 -12.10 9.46
C SER A 21 -26.99 -12.24 9.43
N THR A 22 -26.51 -13.42 9.74
CA THR A 22 -25.07 -13.72 9.62
C THR A 22 -24.70 -13.99 8.18
N GLY A 23 -23.53 -13.50 7.76
CA GLY A 23 -22.90 -13.84 6.49
C GLY A 23 -21.71 -14.76 6.71
N LYS A 24 -21.29 -15.46 5.65
CA LYS A 24 -20.06 -16.23 5.65
C LYS A 24 -18.88 -15.29 5.33
N VAL A 25 -17.80 -15.41 6.08
CA VAL A 25 -16.54 -14.72 5.84
C VAL A 25 -15.48 -15.79 5.58
N ASP A 26 -14.89 -15.78 4.39
CA ASP A 26 -13.85 -16.75 4.02
C ASP A 26 -12.45 -16.27 4.42
N GLU A 27 -12.23 -14.95 4.47
CA GLU A 27 -10.96 -14.37 4.90
C GLU A 27 -11.22 -13.05 5.64
N TRP A 28 -10.56 -12.87 6.76
CA TRP A 28 -10.58 -11.62 7.53
C TRP A 28 -9.20 -10.95 7.40
N LEU A 29 -9.18 -9.74 6.86
CA LEU A 29 -7.96 -8.94 6.68
C LEU A 29 -8.03 -7.71 7.57
N ASP A 30 -7.03 -7.56 8.44
CA ASP A 30 -6.93 -6.45 9.37
C ASP A 30 -5.84 -5.48 8.92
N CYS A 31 -5.96 -4.20 9.30
CA CYS A 31 -5.00 -3.14 9.02
C CYS A 31 -4.61 -2.37 10.29
N GLY A 32 -4.65 -3.03 11.45
CA GLY A 32 -4.42 -2.41 12.76
C GLY A 32 -2.95 -2.04 13.05
N ASN A 33 -2.00 -2.54 12.27
CA ASN A 33 -0.58 -2.20 12.37
C ASN A 33 0.11 -2.36 11.01
N LYS A 34 1.38 -1.95 10.90
CA LYS A 34 2.15 -1.99 9.65
C LYS A 34 2.15 -3.40 9.03
N ASP A 35 2.49 -4.42 9.80
CA ASP A 35 2.65 -5.79 9.27
C ASP A 35 1.32 -6.36 8.78
N ALA A 36 0.25 -6.15 9.53
CA ALA A 36 -1.10 -6.53 9.13
C ALA A 36 -1.53 -5.79 7.85
N THR A 37 -1.22 -4.49 7.73
CA THR A 37 -1.57 -3.69 6.56
C THR A 37 -0.79 -4.14 5.32
N VAL A 38 0.51 -4.39 5.44
CA VAL A 38 1.36 -4.90 4.34
C VAL A 38 0.91 -6.30 3.93
N TYR A 39 0.58 -7.17 4.90
CA TYR A 39 0.00 -8.49 4.61
C TYR A 39 -1.35 -8.38 3.88
N THR A 40 -2.22 -7.50 4.34
CA THR A 40 -3.51 -7.23 3.67
C THR A 40 -3.30 -6.76 2.23
N ASN A 41 -2.34 -5.86 1.99
CA ASN A 41 -1.97 -5.43 0.65
C ASN A 41 -1.53 -6.61 -0.24
N THR A 42 -0.69 -7.50 0.29
CA THR A 42 -0.28 -8.73 -0.40
C THR A 42 -1.49 -9.57 -0.81
N ARG A 43 -2.44 -9.79 0.10
CA ARG A 43 -3.66 -10.57 -0.18
C ARG A 43 -4.55 -9.90 -1.23
N VAL A 44 -4.74 -8.58 -1.14
CA VAL A 44 -5.53 -7.82 -2.11
C VAL A 44 -4.90 -7.86 -3.51
N LEU A 45 -3.59 -7.68 -3.61
CA LEU A 45 -2.87 -7.79 -4.88
C LEU A 45 -2.96 -9.21 -5.45
N GLU A 46 -2.81 -10.24 -4.63
CA GLU A 46 -2.95 -11.64 -5.07
C GLU A 46 -4.35 -11.95 -5.59
N HIS A 47 -5.41 -11.47 -4.92
CA HIS A 47 -6.79 -11.64 -5.40
C HIS A 47 -7.05 -10.93 -6.73
N ASN A 48 -6.30 -9.89 -7.04
CA ASN A 48 -6.45 -9.09 -8.26
C ASN A 48 -5.37 -9.38 -9.32
N LYS A 49 -4.50 -10.34 -9.14
CA LYS A 49 -3.32 -10.59 -9.98
C LYS A 49 -3.60 -10.80 -11.48
N PHE A 50 -4.82 -11.12 -11.86
CA PHE A 50 -5.23 -11.27 -13.26
C PHE A 50 -5.79 -9.97 -13.86
N LYS A 51 -5.88 -8.89 -13.08
CA LYS A 51 -6.28 -7.57 -13.56
C LYS A 51 -5.04 -6.76 -13.92
N ASP A 52 -5.21 -5.87 -14.89
CA ASP A 52 -4.21 -4.83 -15.10
C ASP A 52 -4.31 -3.80 -13.97
N MET A 53 -3.26 -3.68 -13.18
CA MET A 53 -3.18 -2.80 -12.03
C MET A 53 -2.10 -1.72 -12.21
N ILE A 54 -1.58 -1.57 -13.41
CA ILE A 54 -0.60 -0.52 -13.77
C ILE A 54 -1.34 0.52 -14.60
N ASP A 55 -1.41 1.73 -14.09
CA ASP A 55 -2.08 2.82 -14.81
C ASP A 55 -1.33 3.16 -16.11
N SER A 56 -2.07 3.37 -17.19
CA SER A 56 -1.51 3.64 -18.52
C SER A 56 -0.69 4.91 -18.64
N SER A 57 -0.86 5.85 -17.72
CA SER A 57 -0.07 7.08 -17.61
C SER A 57 1.25 6.89 -16.86
N ALA A 58 1.45 5.76 -16.20
CA ALA A 58 2.70 5.47 -15.49
C ALA A 58 3.86 5.30 -16.48
N LYS A 59 5.00 5.90 -16.14
CA LYS A 59 6.23 5.85 -16.95
C LYS A 59 7.24 4.90 -16.32
N ILE A 60 7.42 3.74 -16.95
CA ILE A 60 8.38 2.72 -16.51
C ILE A 60 9.56 2.75 -17.49
N ILE A 61 10.74 3.09 -16.98
CA ILE A 61 11.95 3.32 -17.78
C ILE A 61 13.07 2.45 -17.23
N ASN A 62 13.65 1.59 -18.06
CA ASN A 62 14.77 0.71 -17.69
C ASN A 62 14.53 0.02 -16.34
N SER A 63 13.33 -0.54 -16.14
CA SER A 63 12.91 -1.11 -14.85
C SER A 63 12.17 -2.43 -15.05
N GLU A 64 12.32 -3.32 -14.08
CA GLU A 64 11.60 -4.59 -14.02
C GLU A 64 10.44 -4.49 -13.02
N ILE A 65 9.25 -4.91 -13.46
CA ILE A 65 8.08 -5.00 -12.57
C ILE A 65 7.75 -6.48 -12.40
N ILE A 66 7.85 -6.97 -11.18
CA ILE A 66 7.54 -8.36 -10.79
C ILE A 66 6.12 -8.41 -10.23
N PRO A 67 5.13 -8.96 -10.94
CA PRO A 67 3.75 -9.01 -10.47
C PRO A 67 3.54 -9.88 -9.21
N PRO A 68 2.44 -9.67 -8.48
CA PRO A 68 1.43 -8.62 -8.67
C PRO A 68 1.86 -7.28 -8.04
N CYS A 69 1.65 -6.19 -8.77
CA CYS A 69 1.93 -4.83 -8.32
C CYS A 69 0.80 -3.88 -8.73
N PHE A 70 0.54 -2.89 -7.92
CA PHE A 70 -0.31 -1.74 -8.26
C PHE A 70 0.56 -0.51 -8.47
N ILE A 71 0.40 0.19 -9.60
CA ILE A 71 1.12 1.43 -9.91
C ILE A 71 0.10 2.48 -10.33
N GLY A 72 -0.02 3.52 -9.52
CA GLY A 72 -0.97 4.61 -9.71
C GLY A 72 -0.60 5.57 -10.84
N ALA A 73 -1.58 6.39 -11.21
CA ALA A 73 -1.49 7.33 -12.33
C ALA A 73 -0.31 8.31 -12.22
N ASN A 74 0.28 8.65 -13.37
CA ASN A 74 1.37 9.63 -13.50
C ASN A 74 2.62 9.30 -12.66
N SER A 75 2.76 8.07 -12.19
CA SER A 75 3.97 7.64 -11.47
C SER A 75 5.14 7.47 -12.43
N LYS A 76 6.36 7.72 -11.94
CA LYS A 76 7.61 7.53 -12.68
C LYS A 76 8.51 6.54 -11.96
N ILE A 77 8.88 5.46 -12.65
CA ILE A 77 9.76 4.41 -12.13
C ILE A 77 10.94 4.29 -13.09
N GLN A 78 12.15 4.49 -12.59
CA GLN A 78 13.35 4.51 -13.44
C GLN A 78 14.51 3.77 -12.80
N ASN A 79 15.14 2.84 -13.55
CA ASN A 79 16.26 2.00 -13.12
C ASN A 79 15.92 1.18 -11.86
N CYS A 80 14.72 0.60 -11.78
CA CYS A 80 14.24 -0.05 -10.57
C CYS A 80 13.91 -1.54 -10.80
N VAL A 81 13.90 -2.28 -9.68
CA VAL A 81 13.22 -3.57 -9.57
C VAL A 81 12.08 -3.42 -8.56
N ILE A 82 10.84 -3.55 -9.03
CA ILE A 82 9.63 -3.34 -8.23
C ILE A 82 8.81 -4.62 -8.17
N GLY A 83 8.56 -5.10 -6.98
CA GLY A 83 7.74 -6.30 -6.77
C GLY A 83 8.50 -7.49 -6.17
N PRO A 84 7.77 -8.57 -5.90
CA PRO A 84 6.31 -8.65 -5.94
C PRO A 84 5.64 -7.92 -4.77
N TYR A 85 4.32 -7.75 -4.86
CA TYR A 85 3.46 -7.21 -3.81
C TYR A 85 3.76 -5.77 -3.41
N VAL A 86 3.98 -4.92 -4.40
CA VAL A 86 4.19 -3.48 -4.19
C VAL A 86 2.97 -2.70 -4.67
N SER A 87 2.50 -1.77 -3.84
CA SER A 87 1.50 -0.78 -4.20
C SER A 87 2.13 0.61 -4.18
N ILE A 88 2.05 1.31 -5.32
CA ILE A 88 2.59 2.66 -5.51
C ILE A 88 1.43 3.60 -5.83
N GLY A 89 1.25 4.62 -4.99
CA GLY A 89 0.26 5.68 -5.18
C GLY A 89 0.60 6.57 -6.38
N GLN A 90 -0.40 7.33 -6.82
CA GLN A 90 -0.27 8.23 -7.97
C GLN A 90 0.83 9.30 -7.79
N GLU A 91 1.34 9.82 -8.93
CA GLU A 91 2.32 10.92 -8.95
C GLU A 91 3.61 10.63 -8.15
N THR A 92 3.91 9.38 -7.88
CA THR A 92 5.08 8.95 -7.13
C THR A 92 6.26 8.73 -8.07
N THR A 93 7.45 9.19 -7.67
CA THR A 93 8.69 9.00 -8.42
C THR A 93 9.64 8.09 -7.66
N ILE A 94 10.14 7.05 -8.33
CA ILE A 94 11.09 6.09 -7.75
C ILE A 94 12.24 5.91 -8.73
N ILE A 95 13.48 6.11 -8.24
CA ILE A 95 14.69 6.06 -9.05
C ILE A 95 15.75 5.19 -8.37
N ASP A 96 16.49 4.38 -9.16
CA ASP A 96 17.63 3.57 -8.73
C ASP A 96 17.34 2.73 -7.48
N SER A 97 16.19 2.02 -7.46
CA SER A 97 15.64 1.40 -6.25
C SER A 97 15.21 -0.06 -6.46
N GLU A 98 15.24 -0.83 -5.37
CA GLU A 98 14.75 -2.21 -5.30
C GLU A 98 13.69 -2.30 -4.18
N ILE A 99 12.45 -2.62 -4.54
CA ILE A 99 11.31 -2.55 -3.60
C ILE A 99 10.44 -3.78 -3.73
N LYS A 100 10.14 -4.44 -2.62
CA LYS A 100 9.23 -5.59 -2.56
C LYS A 100 8.33 -5.53 -1.33
N ASN A 101 7.15 -6.16 -1.42
CA ASN A 101 6.21 -6.27 -0.30
C ASN A 101 6.04 -4.95 0.46
N THR A 102 5.73 -3.86 -0.24
CA THR A 102 5.77 -2.49 0.30
C THR A 102 4.61 -1.66 -0.22
N ILE A 103 4.10 -0.79 0.63
CA ILE A 103 3.09 0.21 0.29
C ILE A 103 3.77 1.58 0.27
N ILE A 104 3.63 2.31 -0.81
CA ILE A 104 4.09 3.70 -0.96
C ILE A 104 2.87 4.52 -1.36
N GLN A 105 2.52 5.50 -0.55
CA GLN A 105 1.40 6.40 -0.81
C GLN A 105 1.78 7.42 -1.90
N SER A 106 0.81 8.28 -2.24
CA SER A 106 0.90 9.19 -3.37
C SER A 106 1.92 10.31 -3.19
N GLN A 107 2.41 10.85 -4.32
CA GLN A 107 3.27 12.04 -4.39
C GLN A 107 4.60 11.92 -3.63
N SER A 108 5.06 10.70 -3.43
CA SER A 108 6.31 10.41 -2.75
C SER A 108 7.48 10.36 -3.74
N HIS A 109 8.69 10.66 -3.26
CA HIS A 109 9.91 10.62 -4.06
C HIS A 109 10.95 9.76 -3.36
N LEU A 110 11.35 8.67 -4.00
CA LEU A 110 12.33 7.72 -3.48
C LEU A 110 13.53 7.62 -4.41
N THR A 111 14.72 7.63 -3.84
CA THR A 111 15.98 7.39 -4.57
C THR A 111 16.87 6.42 -3.81
N ASN A 112 17.62 5.58 -4.51
CA ASN A 112 18.55 4.60 -3.94
C ASN A 112 17.93 3.72 -2.82
N ALA A 113 16.61 3.50 -2.88
CA ALA A 113 15.86 2.80 -1.84
C ALA A 113 15.94 1.27 -2.04
N LYS A 114 16.28 0.55 -0.98
CA LYS A 114 16.05 -0.89 -0.90
C LYS A 114 15.07 -1.17 0.22
N LEU A 115 13.83 -1.49 -0.12
CA LEU A 115 12.74 -1.64 0.83
C LEU A 115 12.10 -3.02 0.76
N SER A 116 11.79 -3.55 1.93
CA SER A 116 11.01 -4.77 2.08
C SER A 116 10.08 -4.61 3.27
N ASN A 117 8.86 -5.18 3.22
CA ASN A 117 7.90 -5.18 4.31
C ASN A 117 7.69 -3.78 4.93
N SER A 118 7.50 -2.77 4.06
CA SER A 118 7.54 -1.36 4.47
C SER A 118 6.24 -0.64 4.12
N MET A 119 6.00 0.46 4.82
CA MET A 119 4.87 1.34 4.56
C MET A 119 5.31 2.80 4.64
N LEU A 120 5.11 3.55 3.55
CA LEU A 120 5.44 4.96 3.42
C LEU A 120 4.17 5.76 3.14
N GLY A 121 4.00 6.85 3.86
CA GLY A 121 2.90 7.80 3.71
C GLY A 121 2.97 8.62 2.43
N ASN A 122 2.09 9.61 2.33
CA ASN A 122 2.07 10.56 1.22
C ASN A 122 3.18 11.61 1.36
N LEU A 123 3.63 12.13 0.22
CA LEU A 123 4.59 13.23 0.17
C LEU A 123 5.91 12.94 0.90
N VAL A 124 6.30 11.68 0.95
CA VAL A 124 7.57 11.25 1.57
C VAL A 124 8.73 11.54 0.63
N GLN A 125 9.81 12.10 1.18
CA GLN A 125 11.11 12.23 0.52
C GLN A 125 12.07 11.24 1.15
N PHE A 126 12.50 10.24 0.40
CA PHE A 126 13.35 9.17 0.94
C PHE A 126 14.58 8.98 0.06
N ASN A 127 15.76 9.19 0.62
CA ASN A 127 17.02 8.85 -0.02
C ASN A 127 17.68 7.70 0.75
N GLY A 128 17.68 6.53 0.14
CA GLY A 128 18.23 5.32 0.74
C GLY A 128 19.75 5.24 0.66
N HIS A 129 20.32 4.27 1.37
CA HIS A 129 21.77 4.03 1.42
C HIS A 129 22.16 2.66 0.83
N ASN A 130 21.36 2.15 -0.10
CA ASN A 130 21.62 0.87 -0.77
C ASN A 130 21.64 -0.36 0.20
N ILE A 131 21.04 -0.22 1.37
CA ILE A 131 20.87 -1.28 2.38
C ILE A 131 19.38 -1.59 2.47
N THR A 132 19.03 -2.87 2.47
CA THR A 132 17.63 -3.29 2.63
C THR A 132 17.10 -2.86 3.99
N GLN A 133 16.02 -2.10 3.98
CA GLN A 133 15.37 -1.56 5.16
C GLN A 133 13.92 -2.03 5.25
N GLU A 134 13.46 -2.19 6.47
CA GLU A 134 12.07 -2.37 6.84
C GLU A 134 11.63 -1.16 7.65
N ILE A 135 10.73 -0.33 7.09
CA ILE A 135 10.35 0.95 7.69
C ILE A 135 8.84 1.18 7.68
N SER A 136 8.40 2.00 8.62
CA SER A 136 7.05 2.53 8.64
C SER A 136 7.13 4.02 8.95
N ILE A 137 6.81 4.86 7.97
CA ILE A 137 6.90 6.31 8.10
C ILE A 137 5.61 6.97 7.61
N GLY A 138 5.22 8.02 8.31
CA GLY A 138 4.00 8.78 8.02
C GLY A 138 4.18 9.77 6.88
N ASP A 139 3.11 10.53 6.62
CA ASP A 139 3.08 11.58 5.60
C ASP A 139 4.11 12.68 5.87
N TYR A 140 4.59 13.32 4.80
CA TYR A 140 5.52 14.47 4.84
C TYR A 140 6.87 14.18 5.50
N CYS A 141 7.24 12.93 5.71
CA CYS A 141 8.56 12.59 6.26
C CYS A 141 9.67 12.80 5.22
N GLU A 142 10.79 13.32 5.70
CA GLU A 142 12.02 13.47 4.90
C GLU A 142 13.16 12.67 5.56
N ILE A 143 13.76 11.75 4.79
CA ILE A 143 14.89 10.91 5.20
C ILE A 143 16.00 11.09 4.17
N LYS A 144 17.16 11.53 4.66
CA LYS A 144 18.37 11.81 3.87
C LYS A 144 19.48 10.85 4.19
#